data_1d0318e4b10f18d4c86badb9be3cff36
#
_entry.id   1d0318e4b10f18d4c86badb9be3cff36
#
_cell.length_a   1.000
_cell.length_b   1.000
_cell.length_c   1.000
_cell.angle_alpha   90.00
_cell.angle_beta   90.00
_cell.angle_gamma   90.00
#
_symmetry.space_group_name_H-M   'P 1'
#
loop_
_entity.id
_entity.type
_entity.pdbx_description
1 polymer ?
#
loop_
_entity_poly.entity_id
_entity_poly.type
_entity_poly.pdbx_seq_one_letter_code
_entity_poly.pdbx_strand_id
1 'polypeptide(L)'
;AKGKKVISWNPGWNYKAGEVDMMQMWSFRGKVTPGIPHIDSKFHYTNHFDTFADLVALYDRKIYNLTEQTDDVVGSIVALWHDRLLSTEENMVLENNFYPSMLALAERTWLGGGSQYYDGEGTMLWNENTETFKNFAAFEKRMLIHKDKYFQGYPFGYVKQTNVKWNITDAFPNGGDMGKVFPPEEGLKDSYQYEGKEYGVRSAIGAGIYFRHVWGGLPTSIPTFYKDPKENHTAYAYTFVYSPKEQEVGMWAETQNYSRSEMDLPPKQGTWDYRGSRLWINDEEIAPPTWTATHTTKSNEIALGNENC
;
A
#
# COMPACT_ATOMS: atom_id res chain seq x y z
N ALA A 1 40.88 0.70 0.06
CA ALA A 1 39.85 -0.34 0.01
C ALA A 1 40.43 -1.56 -0.72
N LYS A 2 40.59 -2.70 -0.10
CA LYS A 2 41.23 -3.96 -0.54
C LYS A 2 40.75 -4.52 -1.91
N GLY A 3 40.71 -3.67 -2.95
CA GLY A 3 40.21 -4.02 -4.30
C GLY A 3 38.71 -4.35 -4.39
N LYS A 4 37.91 -3.97 -3.39
CA LYS A 4 36.45 -4.14 -3.39
C LYS A 4 35.77 -2.84 -3.76
N LYS A 5 34.67 -2.93 -4.51
CA LYS A 5 33.77 -1.81 -4.75
C LYS A 5 32.89 -1.55 -3.54
N VAL A 6 32.60 -0.28 -3.28
CA VAL A 6 31.82 0.17 -2.12
C VAL A 6 30.53 0.80 -2.61
N ILE A 7 29.41 0.25 -2.15
CA ILE A 7 28.09 0.87 -2.28
C ILE A 7 27.69 1.41 -0.92
N SER A 8 27.32 2.67 -0.85
CA SER A 8 26.91 3.31 0.39
C SER A 8 25.46 3.77 0.34
N TRP A 9 24.79 3.74 1.47
CA TRP A 9 23.43 4.23 1.63
C TRP A 9 23.41 5.76 1.76
N ASN A 10 22.44 6.41 1.09
CA ASN A 10 22.25 7.84 1.16
C ASN A 10 20.72 8.14 1.34
N PRO A 11 20.31 8.96 2.30
CA PRO A 11 21.10 9.76 3.22
C PRO A 11 21.86 8.93 4.25
N GLY A 12 23.00 9.42 4.66
CA GLY A 12 23.90 8.83 5.65
C GLY A 12 25.15 9.68 5.72
N TRP A 13 25.86 9.76 4.63
CA TRP A 13 27.07 10.56 4.52
C TRP A 13 27.12 11.35 3.22
N ASN A 14 27.79 12.50 3.22
CA ASN A 14 28.01 13.30 2.01
C ASN A 14 29.33 12.91 1.37
N TYR A 15 29.26 12.06 0.36
CA TYR A 15 30.44 11.60 -0.37
C TYR A 15 30.86 12.60 -1.45
N LYS A 16 32.16 12.65 -1.70
CA LYS A 16 32.73 13.29 -2.90
C LYS A 16 32.94 12.24 -3.99
N ALA A 17 33.00 12.71 -5.23
CA ALA A 17 33.29 11.83 -6.35
C ALA A 17 34.63 11.06 -6.12
N GLY A 18 34.58 9.75 -6.31
CA GLY A 18 35.73 8.85 -6.08
C GLY A 18 35.89 8.30 -4.65
N GLU A 19 35.08 8.72 -3.69
CA GLU A 19 35.11 8.17 -2.32
C GLU A 19 34.32 6.85 -2.19
N VAL A 20 33.29 6.68 -2.99
CA VAL A 20 32.51 5.44 -3.12
C VAL A 20 32.25 5.15 -4.60
N ASP A 21 32.05 3.88 -4.93
CA ASP A 21 31.79 3.48 -6.31
C ASP A 21 30.33 3.69 -6.71
N MET A 22 29.41 3.69 -5.73
CA MET A 22 27.97 3.83 -5.98
C MET A 22 27.23 4.25 -4.72
N MET A 23 26.07 4.91 -4.88
CA MET A 23 25.16 5.23 -3.80
C MET A 23 23.80 4.53 -3.98
N GLN A 24 23.26 3.97 -2.89
CA GLN A 24 21.87 3.54 -2.84
C GLN A 24 21.02 4.64 -2.20
N MET A 25 20.14 5.23 -3.01
CA MET A 25 19.26 6.31 -2.59
C MET A 25 17.99 5.73 -1.95
N TRP A 26 17.96 5.67 -0.64
CA TRP A 26 16.83 5.05 0.07
C TRP A 26 15.78 6.06 0.56
N SER A 27 16.09 7.36 0.52
CA SER A 27 15.18 8.41 1.00
C SER A 27 15.33 9.68 0.17
N PHE A 28 14.25 10.45 0.09
CA PHE A 28 14.25 11.79 -0.55
C PHE A 28 15.14 12.82 0.14
N ARG A 29 15.54 12.57 1.38
CA ARG A 29 16.50 13.43 2.11
C ARG A 29 17.93 13.30 1.55
N GLY A 30 18.22 12.21 0.83
CA GLY A 30 19.50 11.99 0.22
C GLY A 30 19.74 12.94 -0.95
N LYS A 31 21.00 13.35 -1.12
CA LYS A 31 21.44 14.18 -2.23
C LYS A 31 22.37 13.37 -3.13
N VAL A 32 22.13 13.44 -4.41
CA VAL A 32 23.04 12.86 -5.41
C VAL A 32 24.33 13.65 -5.46
N THR A 33 25.44 12.96 -5.54
CA THR A 33 26.74 13.57 -5.82
C THR A 33 27.06 13.36 -7.32
N PRO A 34 27.26 14.41 -8.09
CA PRO A 34 27.64 14.28 -9.49
C PRO A 34 28.89 13.38 -9.67
N GLY A 35 28.85 12.48 -10.64
CA GLY A 35 29.91 11.55 -10.92
C GLY A 35 29.95 10.29 -10.03
N ILE A 36 28.97 10.10 -9.15
CA ILE A 36 28.77 8.84 -8.42
C ILE A 36 27.49 8.19 -8.93
N PRO A 37 27.55 7.03 -9.59
CA PRO A 37 26.36 6.28 -9.99
C PRO A 37 25.48 5.95 -8.78
N HIS A 38 24.17 5.89 -8.98
CA HIS A 38 23.25 5.60 -7.89
C HIS A 38 22.11 4.65 -8.27
N ILE A 39 21.62 3.96 -7.25
CA ILE A 39 20.51 3.01 -7.34
C ILE A 39 19.30 3.65 -6.65
N ASP A 40 18.14 3.56 -7.26
CA ASP A 40 16.88 4.02 -6.66
C ASP A 40 16.24 2.92 -5.79
N SER A 41 16.04 3.22 -4.53
CA SER A 41 15.23 2.40 -3.62
C SER A 41 14.21 3.23 -2.84
N LYS A 42 14.01 4.49 -3.23
CA LYS A 42 12.99 5.35 -2.63
C LYS A 42 11.60 4.82 -2.93
N PHE A 43 10.77 4.66 -1.90
CA PHE A 43 9.43 4.06 -1.99
C PHE A 43 9.36 2.61 -2.51
N HIS A 44 10.44 1.91 -2.56
CA HIS A 44 10.47 0.50 -2.94
C HIS A 44 10.60 -0.42 -1.70
N TYR A 45 10.08 0.02 -0.56
CA TYR A 45 10.05 -0.74 0.69
C TYR A 45 8.68 -1.39 0.86
N THR A 46 8.65 -2.70 0.99
CA THR A 46 7.39 -3.45 1.08
C THR A 46 6.76 -3.46 2.47
N ASN A 47 7.52 -3.11 3.50
CA ASN A 47 7.08 -3.15 4.89
C ASN A 47 6.28 -1.92 5.37
N HIS A 48 6.21 -0.86 4.57
CA HIS A 48 5.59 0.40 4.98
C HIS A 48 4.21 0.63 4.39
N PHE A 49 3.77 -0.23 3.52
CA PHE A 49 2.64 -0.01 2.65
C PHE A 49 1.60 -1.11 2.83
N ASP A 50 0.42 -0.83 2.33
CA ASP A 50 -0.62 -1.83 2.16
C ASP A 50 -0.19 -2.90 1.15
N THR A 51 -0.40 -4.15 1.52
CA THR A 51 0.08 -5.31 0.78
C THR A 51 -0.47 -5.38 -0.65
N PHE A 52 -1.64 -4.83 -0.90
CA PHE A 52 -2.31 -4.95 -2.20
C PHE A 52 -2.38 -3.64 -2.97
N ALA A 53 -2.76 -2.54 -2.32
CA ALA A 53 -2.95 -1.26 -3.00
C ALA A 53 -1.64 -0.66 -3.50
N ASP A 54 -0.54 -0.86 -2.78
CA ASP A 54 0.76 -0.32 -3.15
C ASP A 54 1.38 -0.96 -4.38
N LEU A 55 0.92 -2.14 -4.78
CA LEU A 55 1.42 -2.78 -5.98
C LEU A 55 1.13 -1.93 -7.23
N VAL A 56 -0.02 -1.25 -7.26
CA VAL A 56 -0.36 -0.31 -8.33
C VAL A 56 0.64 0.84 -8.37
N ALA A 57 0.87 1.46 -7.22
CA ALA A 57 1.82 2.56 -7.11
C ALA A 57 3.26 2.13 -7.45
N LEU A 58 3.68 0.96 -7.01
CA LEU A 58 5.00 0.42 -7.30
C LEU A 58 5.18 0.12 -8.79
N TYR A 59 4.17 -0.46 -9.43
CA TYR A 59 4.19 -0.77 -10.85
C TYR A 59 4.20 0.50 -11.71
N ASP A 60 3.39 1.50 -11.35
CA ASP A 60 3.20 2.69 -12.20
C ASP A 60 4.24 3.79 -11.96
N ARG A 61 5.05 3.70 -10.92
CA ARG A 61 6.00 4.75 -10.53
C ARG A 61 7.25 4.78 -11.40
N LYS A 62 7.63 5.97 -11.89
CA LYS A 62 8.89 6.19 -12.58
C LYS A 62 10.09 5.89 -11.68
N ILE A 63 11.06 5.15 -12.21
CA ILE A 63 12.31 4.94 -11.51
C ILE A 63 13.04 6.28 -11.41
N TYR A 64 13.42 6.64 -10.20
CA TYR A 64 14.06 7.90 -9.84
C TYR A 64 13.35 9.15 -10.36
N ASN A 65 12.06 9.05 -10.65
CA ASN A 65 11.25 10.13 -11.25
C ASN A 65 11.75 10.61 -12.62
N LEU A 66 12.56 9.81 -13.31
CA LEU A 66 13.13 10.14 -14.60
C LEU A 66 12.22 9.71 -15.75
N THR A 67 12.20 10.53 -16.79
CA THR A 67 11.47 10.21 -18.02
C THR A 67 12.32 9.36 -18.97
N GLU A 68 13.65 9.53 -18.92
CA GLU A 68 14.61 8.85 -19.77
C GLU A 68 15.74 8.26 -18.92
N GLN A 69 16.39 7.22 -19.44
CA GLN A 69 17.57 6.63 -18.82
C GLN A 69 18.71 7.63 -18.77
N THR A 70 19.47 7.62 -17.69
CA THR A 70 20.73 8.37 -17.54
C THR A 70 21.84 7.44 -17.10
N ASP A 71 23.09 7.78 -17.40
CA ASP A 71 24.25 7.00 -16.98
C ASP A 71 24.43 7.02 -15.44
N ASP A 72 23.88 8.00 -14.77
CA ASP A 72 23.98 8.15 -13.31
C ASP A 72 23.03 7.21 -12.56
N VAL A 73 21.88 6.86 -13.12
CA VAL A 73 20.90 5.95 -12.50
C VAL A 73 21.09 4.56 -13.07
N VAL A 74 21.74 3.70 -12.31
CA VAL A 74 22.18 2.36 -12.78
C VAL A 74 21.18 1.25 -12.48
N GLY A 75 20.10 1.54 -11.75
CA GLY A 75 19.07 0.55 -11.46
C GLY A 75 18.18 0.92 -10.29
N SER A 76 17.42 -0.07 -9.83
CA SER A 76 16.51 0.04 -8.72
C SER A 76 16.55 -1.21 -7.83
N ILE A 77 16.19 -1.05 -6.57
CA ILE A 77 16.11 -2.15 -5.59
C ILE A 77 14.75 -2.07 -4.90
N VAL A 78 14.04 -3.21 -4.87
CA VAL A 78 12.95 -3.41 -3.91
C VAL A 78 13.54 -3.91 -2.61
N ALA A 79 13.17 -3.28 -1.51
CA ALA A 79 13.68 -3.63 -0.19
C ALA A 79 12.58 -4.29 0.65
N LEU A 80 12.87 -5.49 1.11
CA LEU A 80 12.10 -6.14 2.15
C LEU A 80 12.73 -5.79 3.50
N TRP A 81 12.27 -4.70 4.08
CA TRP A 81 12.74 -4.21 5.37
C TRP A 81 11.67 -4.46 6.42
N HIS A 82 11.96 -5.28 7.38
CA HIS A 82 10.99 -5.66 8.39
C HIS A 82 11.33 -5.05 9.74
N ASP A 83 10.46 -4.17 10.23
CA ASP A 83 10.62 -3.47 11.51
C ASP A 83 9.99 -4.25 12.69
N ARG A 84 9.52 -5.47 12.43
CA ARG A 84 8.88 -6.35 13.42
C ARG A 84 9.77 -7.52 13.73
N LEU A 85 9.71 -8.02 14.95
CA LEU A 85 10.34 -9.29 15.29
C LEU A 85 9.47 -10.43 14.80
N LEU A 86 10.00 -11.23 13.90
CA LEU A 86 9.36 -12.42 13.40
C LEU A 86 9.97 -13.66 14.04
N SER A 87 9.18 -14.71 14.19
CA SER A 87 9.64 -15.98 14.72
C SER A 87 10.60 -16.71 13.78
N THR A 88 10.47 -16.49 12.47
CA THR A 88 11.30 -17.07 11.42
C THR A 88 11.51 -16.10 10.25
N GLU A 89 12.59 -16.27 9.49
CA GLU A 89 12.83 -15.50 8.26
C GLU A 89 11.75 -15.75 7.20
N GLU A 90 11.15 -16.94 7.17
CA GLU A 90 10.08 -17.28 6.26
C GLU A 90 8.86 -16.36 6.44
N ASN A 91 8.50 -16.06 7.68
CA ASN A 91 7.39 -15.15 7.99
C ASN A 91 7.60 -13.74 7.40
N MET A 92 8.83 -13.32 7.24
CA MET A 92 9.11 -12.04 6.57
C MET A 92 8.54 -11.99 5.15
N VAL A 93 8.66 -13.07 4.41
CA VAL A 93 8.16 -13.15 3.03
C VAL A 93 6.66 -13.44 2.99
N LEU A 94 6.14 -14.19 3.96
CA LEU A 94 4.71 -14.47 4.09
C LEU A 94 3.90 -13.20 4.35
N GLU A 95 4.42 -12.33 5.20
CA GLU A 95 3.72 -11.14 5.66
C GLU A 95 3.90 -9.91 4.78
N ASN A 96 4.87 -9.97 3.88
CA ASN A 96 5.12 -8.90 2.93
C ASN A 96 4.83 -9.37 1.51
N ASN A 97 4.22 -8.53 0.73
CA ASN A 97 3.88 -8.80 -0.66
C ASN A 97 5.14 -8.79 -1.56
N PHE A 98 6.16 -9.55 -1.17
CA PHE A 98 7.50 -9.48 -1.77
C PHE A 98 7.51 -9.90 -3.24
N TYR A 99 6.99 -11.09 -3.56
CA TYR A 99 7.09 -11.61 -4.93
C TYR A 99 6.28 -10.81 -5.95
N PRO A 100 5.03 -10.41 -5.68
CA PRO A 100 4.32 -9.47 -6.54
C PRO A 100 5.07 -8.15 -6.72
N SER A 101 5.60 -7.57 -5.63
CA SER A 101 6.33 -6.31 -5.66
C SER A 101 7.64 -6.41 -6.45
N MET A 102 8.37 -7.51 -6.31
CA MET A 102 9.57 -7.79 -7.09
C MET A 102 9.26 -7.85 -8.59
N LEU A 103 8.18 -8.53 -8.98
CA LEU A 103 7.78 -8.62 -10.39
C LEU A 103 7.31 -7.26 -10.94
N ALA A 104 6.59 -6.46 -10.15
CA ALA A 104 6.16 -5.12 -10.52
C ALA A 104 7.37 -4.21 -10.78
N LEU A 105 8.32 -4.19 -9.86
CA LEU A 105 9.54 -3.39 -10.02
C LEU A 105 10.40 -3.88 -11.19
N ALA A 106 10.54 -5.19 -11.36
CA ALA A 106 11.30 -5.76 -12.47
C ALA A 106 10.71 -5.35 -13.83
N GLU A 107 9.40 -5.42 -13.99
CA GLU A 107 8.76 -5.00 -15.23
C GLU A 107 8.87 -3.48 -15.43
N ARG A 108 8.69 -2.68 -14.39
CA ARG A 108 8.85 -1.22 -14.48
C ARG A 108 10.26 -0.82 -14.86
N THR A 109 11.26 -1.43 -14.26
CA THR A 109 12.68 -1.15 -14.61
C THR A 109 13.02 -1.56 -16.03
N TRP A 110 12.41 -2.61 -16.53
CA TRP A 110 12.60 -3.07 -17.91
C TRP A 110 11.92 -2.17 -18.94
N LEU A 111 10.66 -1.77 -18.69
CA LEU A 111 9.87 -0.96 -19.61
C LEU A 111 10.21 0.53 -19.56
N GLY A 112 10.68 1.02 -18.42
CA GLY A 112 10.78 2.46 -18.18
C GLY A 112 9.39 3.13 -18.10
N GLY A 113 9.35 4.45 -18.14
CA GLY A 113 8.11 5.22 -18.07
C GLY A 113 7.43 5.17 -16.71
N GLY A 114 6.12 5.41 -16.68
CA GLY A 114 5.29 5.48 -15.48
C GLY A 114 4.95 6.89 -15.04
N SER A 115 4.33 7.03 -13.89
CA SER A 115 3.91 8.30 -13.29
C SER A 115 4.93 8.84 -12.30
N GLN A 116 4.87 10.15 -12.04
CA GLN A 116 5.71 10.79 -11.02
C GLN A 116 5.42 10.23 -9.63
N TYR A 117 6.39 10.30 -8.72
CA TYR A 117 6.29 9.72 -7.37
C TYR A 117 5.07 10.17 -6.57
N TYR A 118 4.64 11.40 -6.74
CA TYR A 118 3.55 12.00 -5.96
C TYR A 118 2.30 12.23 -6.80
N ASP A 119 2.23 11.60 -7.96
CA ASP A 119 1.05 11.67 -8.82
C ASP A 119 -0.01 10.70 -8.30
N GLY A 120 -1.14 11.25 -7.87
CA GLY A 120 -2.27 10.44 -7.38
C GLY A 120 -2.90 9.57 -8.46
N GLU A 121 -2.76 9.92 -9.71
CA GLU A 121 -3.25 9.10 -10.83
C GLU A 121 -2.48 7.77 -10.93
N GLY A 122 -1.21 7.77 -10.59
CA GLY A 122 -0.37 6.56 -10.59
C GLY A 122 -0.48 5.69 -9.35
N THR A 123 -1.24 6.10 -8.33
CA THR A 123 -1.40 5.33 -7.09
C THR A 123 -2.72 4.57 -7.00
N MET A 124 -3.66 4.86 -7.88
CA MET A 124 -5.01 4.33 -7.87
C MET A 124 -5.47 3.92 -9.26
N LEU A 125 -6.28 2.88 -9.33
CA LEU A 125 -7.02 2.49 -10.54
C LEU A 125 -8.41 3.12 -10.49
N TRP A 126 -8.58 4.28 -11.13
CA TRP A 126 -9.82 5.05 -11.04
C TRP A 126 -10.97 4.41 -11.81
N ASN A 127 -10.70 3.94 -13.01
CA ASN A 127 -11.67 3.23 -13.85
C ASN A 127 -10.97 2.45 -14.96
N GLU A 128 -11.69 1.55 -15.59
CA GLU A 128 -11.20 0.62 -16.62
C GLU A 128 -10.73 1.28 -17.92
N ASN A 129 -11.10 2.54 -18.15
CA ASN A 129 -10.76 3.26 -19.38
C ASN A 129 -9.40 3.96 -19.31
N THR A 130 -8.83 4.11 -18.12
CA THR A 130 -7.53 4.77 -17.94
C THR A 130 -6.38 3.94 -18.49
N GLU A 131 -5.34 4.59 -18.99
CA GLU A 131 -4.11 3.90 -19.41
C GLU A 131 -3.42 3.22 -18.23
N THR A 132 -3.44 3.82 -17.03
CA THR A 132 -2.94 3.21 -15.81
C THR A 132 -3.62 1.86 -15.54
N PHE A 133 -4.95 1.80 -15.63
CA PHE A 133 -5.67 0.54 -15.46
C PHE A 133 -5.30 -0.50 -16.52
N LYS A 134 -5.30 -0.13 -17.80
CA LYS A 134 -4.99 -1.06 -18.90
C LYS A 134 -3.57 -1.63 -18.78
N ASN A 135 -2.61 -0.79 -18.48
CA ASN A 135 -1.22 -1.20 -18.28
C ASN A 135 -1.07 -2.11 -17.07
N PHE A 136 -1.67 -1.74 -15.94
CA PHE A 136 -1.66 -2.56 -14.75
C PHE A 136 -2.36 -3.91 -14.95
N ALA A 137 -3.53 -3.93 -15.59
CA ALA A 137 -4.26 -5.17 -15.88
C ALA A 137 -3.47 -6.13 -16.77
N ALA A 138 -2.75 -5.58 -17.76
CA ALA A 138 -1.86 -6.39 -18.60
C ALA A 138 -0.68 -6.94 -17.81
N PHE A 139 -0.08 -6.16 -16.91
CA PHE A 139 0.94 -6.62 -15.97
C PHE A 139 0.40 -7.69 -15.03
N GLU A 140 -0.73 -7.44 -14.37
CA GLU A 140 -1.38 -8.36 -13.43
C GLU A 140 -1.60 -9.73 -14.07
N LYS A 141 -2.09 -9.75 -15.31
CA LYS A 141 -2.25 -11.00 -16.07
C LYS A 141 -0.92 -11.76 -16.24
N ARG A 142 0.17 -11.06 -16.61
CA ARG A 142 1.49 -11.68 -16.73
C ARG A 142 2.02 -12.17 -15.40
N MET A 143 1.88 -11.37 -14.37
CA MET A 143 2.30 -11.71 -13.00
C MET A 143 1.60 -12.99 -12.50
N LEU A 144 0.29 -13.12 -12.71
CA LEU A 144 -0.46 -14.33 -12.34
C LEU A 144 0.00 -15.56 -13.11
N ILE A 145 0.36 -15.42 -14.39
CA ILE A 145 0.99 -16.52 -15.15
C ILE A 145 2.34 -16.89 -14.56
N HIS A 146 3.14 -15.92 -14.12
CA HIS A 146 4.41 -16.18 -13.44
C HIS A 146 4.19 -16.86 -12.10
N LYS A 147 3.21 -16.41 -11.30
CA LYS A 147 2.81 -17.07 -10.06
C LYS A 147 2.57 -18.56 -10.27
N ASP A 148 1.72 -18.89 -11.24
CA ASP A 148 1.32 -20.28 -11.49
C ASP A 148 2.47 -21.15 -12.01
N LYS A 149 3.40 -20.57 -12.77
CA LYS A 149 4.50 -21.33 -13.39
C LYS A 149 5.75 -21.47 -12.53
N TYR A 150 6.10 -20.41 -11.79
CA TYR A 150 7.43 -20.30 -11.19
C TYR A 150 7.42 -20.15 -9.67
N PHE A 151 6.27 -19.83 -9.08
CA PHE A 151 6.15 -19.57 -7.65
C PHE A 151 5.28 -20.61 -6.92
N GLN A 152 5.11 -21.79 -7.49
CA GLN A 152 4.44 -22.90 -6.81
C GLN A 152 5.22 -23.29 -5.55
N GLY A 153 4.53 -23.29 -4.40
CA GLY A 153 5.15 -23.57 -3.11
C GLY A 153 5.85 -22.39 -2.43
N TYR A 154 5.81 -21.23 -3.06
CA TYR A 154 6.27 -19.98 -2.43
C TYR A 154 5.10 -19.17 -1.89
N PRO A 155 5.30 -18.37 -0.83
CA PRO A 155 4.25 -17.51 -0.26
C PRO A 155 3.95 -16.34 -1.18
N PHE A 156 3.12 -16.55 -2.16
CA PHE A 156 2.67 -15.56 -3.12
C PHE A 156 1.22 -15.16 -2.82
N GLY A 157 1.01 -14.41 -1.75
CA GLY A 157 -0.31 -13.86 -1.43
C GLY A 157 -0.68 -12.77 -2.43
N TYR A 158 -1.83 -12.92 -3.08
CA TYR A 158 -2.30 -11.92 -4.03
C TYR A 158 -3.81 -12.02 -4.26
N VAL A 159 -4.48 -10.89 -4.10
CA VAL A 159 -5.87 -10.69 -4.51
C VAL A 159 -5.89 -9.92 -5.82
N LYS A 160 -6.59 -10.44 -6.83
CA LYS A 160 -6.65 -9.79 -8.14
C LYS A 160 -7.33 -8.44 -8.03
N GLN A 161 -6.56 -7.38 -8.21
CA GLN A 161 -6.99 -6.01 -7.98
C GLN A 161 -8.00 -5.51 -9.01
N THR A 162 -7.83 -5.91 -10.26
CA THR A 162 -8.68 -5.45 -11.36
C THR A 162 -10.12 -5.97 -11.30
N ASN A 163 -10.43 -6.87 -10.37
CA ASN A 163 -11.79 -7.44 -10.22
C ASN A 163 -12.63 -6.76 -9.12
N VAL A 164 -12.01 -5.96 -8.26
CA VAL A 164 -12.72 -5.37 -7.11
C VAL A 164 -12.98 -3.90 -7.39
N LYS A 165 -14.26 -3.55 -7.55
CA LYS A 165 -14.69 -2.18 -7.76
C LYS A 165 -15.37 -1.64 -6.50
N TRP A 166 -14.81 -0.57 -5.98
CA TRP A 166 -15.34 0.12 -4.82
C TRP A 166 -16.15 1.35 -5.24
N ASN A 167 -17.20 1.62 -4.47
CA ASN A 167 -17.88 2.91 -4.44
C ASN A 167 -17.54 3.57 -3.11
N ILE A 168 -17.11 4.82 -3.15
CA ILE A 168 -16.56 5.53 -2.00
C ILE A 168 -17.23 6.88 -1.88
N THR A 169 -17.80 7.20 -0.71
CA THR A 169 -18.48 8.47 -0.45
C THR A 169 -17.48 9.60 -0.27
N ASP A 170 -17.94 10.83 -0.48
CA ASP A 170 -17.28 11.97 0.14
C ASP A 170 -17.28 11.81 1.65
N ALA A 171 -16.31 12.42 2.33
CA ALA A 171 -16.15 12.28 3.76
C ALA A 171 -17.08 13.21 4.54
N PHE A 172 -17.84 12.66 5.49
CA PHE A 172 -18.81 13.37 6.35
C PHE A 172 -18.11 13.90 7.62
N PRO A 173 -18.40 15.13 8.05
CA PRO A 173 -17.82 15.68 9.27
C PRO A 173 -18.42 15.00 10.51
N ASN A 174 -17.61 14.28 11.27
CA ASN A 174 -18.04 13.60 12.49
C ASN A 174 -17.76 14.39 13.78
N GLY A 175 -16.97 15.46 13.69
CA GLY A 175 -16.63 16.29 14.86
C GLY A 175 -15.78 15.56 15.92
N GLY A 176 -15.13 14.45 15.54
CA GLY A 176 -14.38 13.59 16.46
C GLY A 176 -15.21 12.47 17.11
N ASP A 177 -16.50 12.42 16.83
CA ASP A 177 -17.37 11.31 17.27
C ASP A 177 -17.32 10.17 16.24
N MET A 178 -16.58 9.13 16.55
CA MET A 178 -16.47 7.93 15.70
C MET A 178 -17.72 7.04 15.71
N GLY A 179 -18.63 7.26 16.66
CA GLY A 179 -19.92 6.56 16.72
C GLY A 179 -21.04 7.26 15.95
N LYS A 180 -20.75 8.42 15.35
CA LYS A 180 -21.78 9.18 14.62
C LYS A 180 -22.22 8.44 13.36
N VAL A 181 -23.53 8.25 13.22
CA VAL A 181 -24.18 7.57 12.09
C VAL A 181 -24.45 8.57 10.96
N PHE A 182 -24.23 8.15 9.72
CA PHE A 182 -24.45 8.94 8.52
C PHE A 182 -25.35 8.22 7.50
N PRO A 183 -25.94 8.94 6.54
CA PRO A 183 -26.91 8.37 5.61
C PRO A 183 -26.48 7.10 4.84
N PRO A 184 -25.19 6.83 4.56
CA PRO A 184 -24.80 5.55 3.96
C PRO A 184 -25.11 4.31 4.81
N GLU A 185 -25.23 4.44 6.12
CA GLU A 185 -25.62 3.34 7.02
C GLU A 185 -27.14 3.03 6.95
N GLU A 186 -27.95 3.94 6.41
CA GLU A 186 -29.39 3.75 6.20
C GLU A 186 -29.72 3.13 4.83
N GLY A 187 -28.75 3.15 3.90
CA GLY A 187 -28.90 2.56 2.56
C GLY A 187 -27.95 3.18 1.54
N LEU A 188 -27.57 2.37 0.56
CA LEU A 188 -26.61 2.74 -0.47
C LEU A 188 -27.27 3.55 -1.58
N LYS A 189 -26.65 4.68 -1.96
CA LYS A 189 -27.13 5.62 -3.00
C LYS A 189 -25.93 6.18 -3.79
N ASP A 190 -26.22 6.79 -4.93
CA ASP A 190 -25.21 7.46 -5.77
C ASP A 190 -24.78 8.83 -5.21
N SER A 191 -25.58 9.43 -4.36
CA SER A 191 -25.27 10.63 -3.56
C SER A 191 -26.13 10.72 -2.32
N TYR A 192 -25.71 11.53 -1.38
CA TYR A 192 -26.38 11.69 -0.07
C TYR A 192 -26.56 13.16 0.26
N GLN A 193 -27.72 13.50 0.86
CA GLN A 193 -27.96 14.82 1.46
C GLN A 193 -27.76 14.71 2.96
N TYR A 194 -26.90 15.56 3.51
CA TYR A 194 -26.66 15.62 4.94
C TYR A 194 -26.36 17.06 5.38
N GLU A 195 -27.10 17.55 6.38
CA GLU A 195 -27.00 18.92 6.90
C GLU A 195 -27.01 20.01 5.80
N GLY A 196 -27.88 19.83 4.80
CA GLY A 196 -28.05 20.79 3.69
C GLY A 196 -26.94 20.78 2.63
N LYS A 197 -26.04 19.80 2.67
CA LYS A 197 -24.96 19.62 1.70
C LYS A 197 -25.10 18.27 1.01
N GLU A 198 -24.72 18.23 -0.27
CA GLU A 198 -24.62 17.00 -1.05
C GLU A 198 -23.22 16.37 -0.89
N TYR A 199 -23.21 15.05 -0.71
CA TYR A 199 -22.01 14.19 -0.64
C TYR A 199 -22.10 13.16 -1.76
N GLY A 200 -21.15 13.22 -2.68
CA GLY A 200 -21.10 12.34 -3.85
C GLY A 200 -20.51 10.97 -3.54
N VAL A 201 -20.64 10.07 -4.52
CA VAL A 201 -19.98 8.77 -4.52
C VAL A 201 -19.10 8.67 -5.75
N ARG A 202 -17.87 8.19 -5.57
CA ARG A 202 -16.89 7.98 -6.64
C ARG A 202 -16.42 6.54 -6.62
N SER A 203 -15.96 6.05 -7.77
CA SER A 203 -15.44 4.69 -7.89
C SER A 203 -13.92 4.65 -7.89
N ALA A 204 -13.38 3.55 -7.38
CA ALA A 204 -11.99 3.14 -7.55
C ALA A 204 -11.92 1.61 -7.68
N ILE A 205 -10.85 1.09 -8.26
CA ILE A 205 -10.63 -0.33 -8.47
C ILE A 205 -9.38 -0.74 -7.70
N GLY A 206 -9.44 -1.87 -7.02
CA GLY A 206 -8.30 -2.42 -6.28
C GLY A 206 -8.71 -3.35 -5.16
N ALA A 207 -7.78 -4.14 -4.66
CA ALA A 207 -8.02 -5.02 -3.53
C ALA A 207 -8.08 -4.27 -2.19
N GLY A 208 -7.53 -3.06 -2.16
CA GLY A 208 -7.55 -2.17 -1.00
C GLY A 208 -7.72 -0.71 -1.40
N ILE A 209 -8.14 0.11 -0.44
CA ILE A 209 -8.35 1.54 -0.61
C ILE A 209 -7.70 2.32 0.52
N TYR A 210 -6.93 3.34 0.18
CA TYR A 210 -6.40 4.29 1.13
C TYR A 210 -7.29 5.53 1.22
N PHE A 211 -7.85 5.77 2.38
CA PHE A 211 -8.60 7.01 2.66
C PHE A 211 -7.69 8.19 3.03
N ARG A 212 -6.45 7.94 3.32
CA ARG A 212 -5.46 8.93 3.71
C ARG A 212 -4.16 8.75 2.93
N HIS A 213 -3.30 9.74 2.99
CA HIS A 213 -1.97 9.64 2.41
C HIS A 213 -1.14 8.56 3.13
N VAL A 214 -0.45 7.74 2.37
CA VAL A 214 0.42 6.69 2.92
C VAL A 214 1.59 7.29 3.69
N TRP A 215 2.19 8.33 3.14
CA TRP A 215 3.24 9.10 3.78
C TRP A 215 2.73 10.53 3.98
N GLY A 216 2.21 10.84 5.17
CA GLY A 216 1.66 12.15 5.47
C GLY A 216 2.68 13.11 6.08
N GLY A 217 2.34 14.40 6.02
CA GLY A 217 2.95 15.44 6.83
C GLY A 217 4.19 16.12 6.26
N LEU A 218 4.59 15.84 5.04
CA LEU A 218 5.72 16.51 4.36
C LEU A 218 5.35 16.78 2.91
N PRO A 219 6.13 17.61 2.19
CA PRO A 219 5.94 17.82 0.75
C PRO A 219 6.05 16.55 -0.09
N THR A 220 6.20 15.41 0.56
CA THR A 220 6.42 14.08 0.01
C THR A 220 5.28 13.12 0.33
N SER A 221 4.06 13.59 0.55
CA SER A 221 2.89 12.73 0.70
C SER A 221 2.61 11.99 -0.60
N ILE A 222 2.30 10.69 -0.50
CA ILE A 222 1.76 9.94 -1.64
C ILE A 222 0.24 10.13 -1.61
N PRO A 223 -0.35 10.79 -2.61
CA PRO A 223 -1.79 10.97 -2.68
C PRO A 223 -2.49 9.61 -2.79
N THR A 224 -3.66 9.52 -2.20
CA THR A 224 -4.53 8.37 -2.25
C THR A 224 -5.91 8.78 -2.74
N PHE A 225 -6.97 8.05 -2.37
CA PHE A 225 -8.31 8.35 -2.84
C PHE A 225 -8.75 9.80 -2.57
N TYR A 226 -8.45 10.33 -1.38
CA TYR A 226 -8.70 11.73 -1.08
C TYR A 226 -7.43 12.56 -1.29
N LYS A 227 -7.52 13.53 -2.18
CA LYS A 227 -6.41 14.48 -2.41
C LYS A 227 -6.09 15.30 -1.15
N ASP A 228 -7.10 15.62 -0.35
CA ASP A 228 -7.01 16.40 0.88
C ASP A 228 -7.84 15.73 1.99
N PRO A 229 -7.34 14.62 2.57
CA PRO A 229 -8.02 13.94 3.66
C PRO A 229 -8.05 14.83 4.91
N LYS A 230 -9.22 14.93 5.53
CA LYS A 230 -9.46 15.77 6.71
C LYS A 230 -9.61 14.95 7.97
N GLU A 231 -9.10 15.48 9.07
CA GLU A 231 -9.37 14.93 10.40
C GLU A 231 -10.85 15.06 10.77
N ASN A 232 -11.31 14.24 11.70
CA ASN A 232 -12.68 14.27 12.21
C ASN A 232 -13.74 14.12 11.10
N HIS A 233 -13.48 13.25 10.14
CA HIS A 233 -14.38 12.89 9.07
C HIS A 233 -14.51 11.37 8.97
N THR A 234 -15.71 10.91 8.63
CA THR A 234 -16.04 9.51 8.35
C THR A 234 -16.31 9.35 6.86
N ALA A 235 -15.73 8.33 6.24
CA ALA A 235 -15.99 7.97 4.86
C ALA A 235 -16.44 6.51 4.77
N TYR A 236 -17.27 6.20 3.78
CA TYR A 236 -17.76 4.85 3.54
C TYR A 236 -17.26 4.35 2.21
N ALA A 237 -16.84 3.09 2.18
CA ALA A 237 -16.52 2.38 0.96
C ALA A 237 -17.33 1.08 0.93
N TYR A 238 -17.91 0.78 -0.22
CA TYR A 238 -18.65 -0.46 -0.40
C TYR A 238 -18.37 -1.08 -1.77
N THR A 239 -18.46 -2.38 -1.81
CA THR A 239 -18.32 -3.19 -3.03
C THR A 239 -19.38 -4.29 -3.04
N PHE A 240 -19.67 -4.79 -4.24
CA PHE A 240 -20.58 -5.92 -4.42
C PHE A 240 -19.81 -7.13 -4.92
N VAL A 241 -20.02 -8.25 -4.27
CA VAL A 241 -19.47 -9.54 -4.69
C VAL A 241 -20.60 -10.40 -5.22
N TYR A 242 -20.48 -10.80 -6.48
CA TYR A 242 -21.45 -11.68 -7.11
C TYR A 242 -21.01 -13.13 -6.97
N SER A 243 -21.90 -13.97 -6.44
CA SER A 243 -21.73 -15.43 -6.46
C SER A 243 -22.74 -16.04 -7.44
N PRO A 244 -22.29 -16.85 -8.42
CA PRO A 244 -23.18 -17.47 -9.41
C PRO A 244 -24.06 -18.59 -8.84
N LYS A 245 -23.83 -18.98 -7.61
CA LYS A 245 -24.59 -20.00 -6.86
C LYS A 245 -24.55 -19.69 -5.38
N GLU A 246 -25.50 -20.26 -4.65
CA GLU A 246 -25.48 -20.25 -3.18
C GLU A 246 -24.30 -21.10 -2.69
N GLN A 247 -23.43 -20.52 -1.89
CA GLN A 247 -22.26 -21.17 -1.32
C GLN A 247 -21.67 -20.36 -0.18
N GLU A 248 -20.95 -21.01 0.70
CA GLU A 248 -20.07 -20.32 1.64
C GLU A 248 -18.82 -19.84 0.92
N VAL A 249 -18.40 -18.61 1.24
CA VAL A 249 -17.17 -18.02 0.72
C VAL A 249 -16.34 -17.48 1.89
N GLY A 250 -15.05 -17.70 1.84
CA GLY A 250 -14.14 -17.05 2.76
C GLY A 250 -13.92 -15.59 2.37
N MET A 251 -13.84 -14.72 3.35
CA MET A 251 -13.50 -13.32 3.17
C MET A 251 -12.21 -13.00 3.91
N TRP A 252 -11.28 -12.38 3.22
CA TRP A 252 -10.14 -11.75 3.85
C TRP A 252 -10.41 -10.26 3.95
N ALA A 253 -10.51 -9.74 5.17
CA ALA A 253 -10.64 -8.32 5.44
C ALA A 253 -9.49 -7.85 6.33
N GLU A 254 -8.87 -6.75 5.94
CA GLU A 254 -7.79 -6.13 6.67
C GLU A 254 -8.07 -4.63 6.82
N THR A 255 -7.90 -4.14 8.03
CA THR A 255 -7.83 -2.70 8.29
C THR A 255 -6.37 -2.34 8.55
N GLN A 256 -5.85 -1.37 7.81
CA GLN A 256 -4.48 -0.97 7.97
C GLN A 256 -4.24 -0.31 9.33
N ASN A 257 -3.79 -1.11 10.28
CA ASN A 257 -3.16 -0.62 11.47
C ASN A 257 -1.70 -0.33 11.14
N TYR A 258 -1.30 0.90 11.34
CA TYR A 258 0.03 1.35 11.00
C TYR A 258 1.05 0.83 12.00
N SER A 259 1.27 -0.48 11.99
CA SER A 259 2.33 -1.08 12.78
C SER A 259 3.64 -1.01 12.00
N ARG A 260 4.39 0.05 12.19
CA ARG A 260 5.71 0.23 11.57
C ARG A 260 6.85 -0.22 12.45
N SER A 261 6.58 -0.42 13.73
CA SER A 261 7.61 -0.81 14.67
C SER A 261 7.07 -1.78 15.71
N GLU A 262 7.98 -2.48 16.34
CA GLU A 262 7.72 -3.34 17.50
C GLU A 262 7.09 -2.60 18.69
N MET A 263 7.06 -1.27 18.65
CA MET A 263 6.46 -0.43 19.70
C MET A 263 4.98 -0.15 19.49
N ASP A 264 4.44 -0.50 18.33
CA ASP A 264 3.02 -0.27 18.05
C ASP A 264 2.17 -1.34 18.75
N LEU A 265 1.18 -0.91 19.50
CA LEU A 265 0.26 -1.81 20.18
C LEU A 265 -0.77 -2.40 19.21
N PRO A 266 -1.31 -3.59 19.49
CA PRO A 266 -2.47 -4.09 18.77
C PRO A 266 -3.69 -3.21 19.04
N PRO A 267 -4.71 -3.20 18.16
CA PRO A 267 -5.95 -2.52 18.43
C PRO A 267 -6.59 -2.95 19.75
N LYS A 268 -7.35 -2.05 20.35
CA LYS A 268 -8.12 -2.39 21.55
C LYS A 268 -9.10 -3.51 21.22
N GLN A 269 -9.28 -4.47 22.13
CA GLN A 269 -10.31 -5.50 21.98
C GLN A 269 -11.67 -4.88 21.72
N GLY A 270 -12.41 -5.45 20.76
CA GLY A 270 -13.69 -4.93 20.33
C GLY A 270 -13.62 -3.76 19.33
N THR A 271 -12.44 -3.50 18.75
CA THR A 271 -12.26 -2.52 17.66
C THR A 271 -11.50 -3.14 16.50
N TRP A 272 -11.81 -2.71 15.28
CA TRP A 272 -11.08 -3.14 14.08
C TRP A 272 -9.70 -2.48 13.98
N ASP A 273 -9.59 -1.23 14.42
CA ASP A 273 -8.37 -0.45 14.37
C ASP A 273 -8.38 0.70 15.40
N TYR A 274 -7.37 1.56 15.35
CA TYR A 274 -7.28 2.75 16.21
C TYR A 274 -8.14 3.93 15.76
N ARG A 275 -8.86 3.81 14.63
CA ARG A 275 -9.60 4.91 14.00
C ARG A 275 -11.11 4.73 14.06
N GLY A 276 -11.59 3.66 14.71
CA GLY A 276 -13.01 3.38 14.81
C GLY A 276 -13.62 2.88 13.50
N SER A 277 -12.84 2.20 12.66
CA SER A 277 -13.37 1.55 11.47
C SER A 277 -14.41 0.52 11.84
N ARG A 278 -15.44 0.38 11.00
CA ARG A 278 -16.53 -0.59 11.13
C ARG A 278 -16.71 -1.32 9.80
N LEU A 279 -17.17 -2.54 9.84
CA LEU A 279 -17.41 -3.40 8.69
C LEU A 279 -18.82 -3.96 8.70
N TRP A 280 -19.46 -3.96 7.55
CA TRP A 280 -20.79 -4.57 7.36
C TRP A 280 -20.76 -5.57 6.20
N ILE A 281 -21.52 -6.63 6.32
CA ILE A 281 -21.78 -7.60 5.24
C ILE A 281 -23.29 -7.75 5.15
N ASN A 282 -23.89 -7.43 3.99
CA ASN A 282 -25.32 -7.49 3.75
C ASN A 282 -26.13 -6.78 4.85
N ASP A 283 -25.75 -5.55 5.15
CA ASP A 283 -26.36 -4.66 6.15
C ASP A 283 -26.20 -5.12 7.63
N GLU A 284 -25.48 -6.21 7.87
CA GLU A 284 -25.14 -6.69 9.22
C GLU A 284 -23.74 -6.22 9.61
N GLU A 285 -23.62 -5.54 10.76
CA GLU A 285 -22.33 -5.13 11.29
C GLU A 285 -21.55 -6.34 11.82
N ILE A 286 -20.35 -6.52 11.32
CA ILE A 286 -19.45 -7.61 11.69
C ILE A 286 -18.60 -7.19 12.87
N ALA A 287 -18.65 -7.97 13.93
CA ALA A 287 -17.80 -7.74 15.10
C ALA A 287 -16.31 -7.89 14.75
N PRO A 288 -15.45 -7.05 15.32
CA PRO A 288 -14.01 -7.23 15.20
C PRO A 288 -13.56 -8.58 15.73
N PRO A 289 -12.46 -9.12 15.21
CA PRO A 289 -11.90 -10.35 15.74
C PRO A 289 -11.40 -10.17 17.18
N THR A 290 -11.27 -11.25 17.90
CA THR A 290 -10.52 -11.24 19.16
C THR A 290 -9.04 -11.18 18.86
N TRP A 291 -8.42 -10.06 19.15
CA TRP A 291 -6.98 -9.88 18.96
C TRP A 291 -6.23 -10.76 19.96
N THR A 292 -5.52 -11.77 19.45
CA THR A 292 -4.71 -12.68 20.28
C THR A 292 -3.30 -12.17 20.53
N ALA A 293 -2.96 -11.10 19.81
CA ALA A 293 -1.69 -10.46 19.90
C ALA A 293 -1.50 -9.74 21.23
N THR A 294 -0.45 -10.06 21.95
CA THR A 294 0.00 -9.27 23.10
C THR A 294 1.28 -8.56 22.72
N HIS A 295 1.22 -7.24 22.66
CA HIS A 295 2.41 -6.44 22.61
C HIS A 295 2.86 -6.13 24.04
N THR A 296 4.09 -6.49 24.38
CA THR A 296 4.74 -5.98 25.58
C THR A 296 5.98 -5.20 25.17
N THR A 297 6.24 -4.08 25.82
CA THR A 297 7.40 -3.22 25.56
C THR A 297 8.76 -3.93 25.71
N LYS A 298 8.75 -5.20 26.06
CA LYS A 298 9.95 -6.03 26.28
C LYS A 298 9.98 -7.28 25.40
N SER A 299 8.86 -7.72 24.88
CA SER A 299 8.82 -8.79 23.91
C SER A 299 8.70 -8.11 22.55
N ASN A 300 9.64 -8.27 21.74
CA ASN A 300 9.60 -7.81 20.38
C ASN A 300 8.61 -8.65 19.52
N GLU A 301 7.68 -9.33 20.13
CA GLU A 301 6.62 -10.05 19.44
C GLU A 301 5.48 -9.08 19.13
N ILE A 302 5.49 -8.57 17.95
CA ILE A 302 4.30 -7.96 17.36
C ILE A 302 3.52 -9.13 16.78
N ALA A 303 2.42 -9.42 17.38
CA ALA A 303 1.49 -10.29 16.73
C ALA A 303 0.85 -9.51 15.59
N LEU A 304 1.05 -10.01 14.46
CA LEU A 304 0.33 -9.66 13.29
C LEU A 304 -1.13 -9.96 13.53
N GLY A 305 -1.95 -8.99 13.28
CA GLY A 305 -3.38 -9.20 13.38
C GLY A 305 -3.75 -10.41 12.54
N ASN A 306 -4.29 -11.40 13.18
CA ASN A 306 -5.05 -12.48 12.66
C ASN A 306 -4.39 -13.63 11.92
N GLU A 307 -4.12 -14.63 12.68
CA GLU A 307 -4.20 -16.02 12.23
C GLU A 307 -5.66 -16.50 12.00
N ASN A 308 -6.68 -15.63 12.12
CA ASN A 308 -8.09 -16.00 12.09
C ASN A 308 -8.96 -15.21 11.10
N CYS A 309 -8.36 -14.60 10.08
CA CYS A 309 -9.11 -14.07 8.94
C CYS A 309 -8.96 -14.99 7.75
#